data_1b616e0779fecfc3a9a36f844e2d8c02
#
_entry.id   1b616e0779fecfc3a9a36f844e2d8c02
#
_cell.length_a   1.000
_cell.length_b   1.000
_cell.length_c   1.000
_cell.angle_alpha   90.00
_cell.angle_beta   90.00
_cell.angle_gamma   90.00
#
_symmetry.space_group_name_H-M   'P 1'
#
loop_
_entity.id
_entity.type
_entity.pdbx_description
1 polymer ?
#
loop_
_entity_poly.entity_id
_entity_poly.type
_entity_poly.pdbx_seq_one_letter_code
_entity_poly.pdbx_strand_id
1 'polypeptide(L)'
;GVQEKLGRLTANLELIKGTITRSEDNGHLDEFGIYTPSLQALQAVRSTLPEYYDEALRVTQHLAAGSIVGVPSFAEFDGDNATILNQALTTDRATAKTRTRLLNLAFDLTSSGFGQRQLMYEYYHGGDPMRIRAQHYQRADLQAGNQMIDRLLSADNANTHE
;
A
#
# COMPACT_ATOMS: atom_id res chain seq x y z
N GLY A 1 -11.26 11.81 -8.27
CA GLY A 1 -12.27 10.83 -8.69
C GLY A 1 -11.82 9.38 -8.57
N VAL A 2 -12.63 8.42 -9.03
CA VAL A 2 -12.31 6.98 -8.95
C VAL A 2 -11.01 6.65 -9.66
N GLN A 3 -10.83 7.11 -10.88
CA GLN A 3 -9.62 6.85 -11.69
C GLN A 3 -8.35 7.38 -11.02
N GLU A 4 -8.41 8.53 -10.39
CA GLU A 4 -7.27 9.11 -9.64
C GLU A 4 -6.88 8.20 -8.46
N LYS A 5 -7.86 7.73 -7.66
CA LYS A 5 -7.59 6.80 -6.56
C LYS A 5 -6.98 5.49 -7.04
N LEU A 6 -7.53 4.90 -8.11
CA LEU A 6 -6.98 3.68 -8.70
C LEU A 6 -5.60 3.90 -9.31
N GLY A 7 -5.37 5.05 -9.97
CA GLY A 7 -4.07 5.44 -10.50
C GLY A 7 -2.99 5.54 -9.40
N ARG A 8 -3.35 6.06 -8.24
CA ARG A 8 -2.44 6.11 -7.10
C ARG A 8 -2.10 4.72 -6.56
N LEU A 9 -3.08 3.82 -6.43
CA LEU A 9 -2.82 2.43 -6.01
C LEU A 9 -1.93 1.68 -7.01
N THR A 10 -2.14 1.86 -8.31
CA THR A 10 -1.29 1.25 -9.34
C THR A 10 0.14 1.81 -9.32
N ALA A 11 0.30 3.12 -9.08
CA ALA A 11 1.62 3.74 -8.91
C ALA A 11 2.36 3.17 -7.68
N ASN A 12 1.69 3.06 -6.55
CA ASN A 12 2.26 2.44 -5.34
C ASN A 12 2.69 0.99 -5.60
N LEU A 13 1.89 0.22 -6.33
CA LEU A 13 2.23 -1.16 -6.72
C LEU A 13 3.50 -1.22 -7.58
N GLU A 14 3.65 -0.33 -8.56
CA GLU A 14 4.85 -0.29 -9.39
C GLU A 14 6.11 0.15 -8.60
N LEU A 15 5.96 1.07 -7.65
CA LEU A 15 7.06 1.42 -6.74
C LEU A 15 7.51 0.22 -5.89
N ILE A 16 6.58 -0.57 -5.36
CA ILE A 16 6.88 -1.79 -4.60
C ILE A 16 7.64 -2.79 -5.49
N LYS A 17 7.10 -3.09 -6.69
CA LYS A 17 7.73 -4.02 -7.64
C LYS A 17 9.14 -3.57 -8.01
N GLY A 18 9.30 -2.30 -8.41
CA GLY A 18 10.61 -1.74 -8.77
C GLY A 18 11.62 -1.81 -7.62
N THR A 19 11.16 -1.63 -6.37
CA THR A 19 12.03 -1.73 -5.20
C THR A 19 12.46 -3.17 -4.93
N ILE A 20 11.56 -4.15 -5.11
CA ILE A 20 11.90 -5.58 -4.98
C ILE A 20 12.92 -5.97 -6.05
N THR A 21 12.66 -5.65 -7.33
CA THR A 21 13.61 -5.92 -8.41
C THR A 21 14.98 -5.29 -8.15
N ARG A 22 15.01 -4.03 -7.72
CA ARG A 22 16.27 -3.36 -7.35
C ARG A 22 16.99 -4.10 -6.21
N SER A 23 16.25 -4.63 -5.23
CA SER A 23 16.84 -5.40 -4.14
C SER A 23 17.48 -6.69 -4.64
N GLU A 24 16.82 -7.37 -5.56
CA GLU A 24 17.32 -8.59 -6.21
C GLU A 24 18.55 -8.28 -7.08
N ASP A 25 18.47 -7.28 -7.95
CA ASP A 25 19.57 -6.91 -8.88
C ASP A 25 20.83 -6.45 -8.14
N ASN A 26 20.71 -5.82 -6.98
CA ASN A 26 21.83 -5.36 -6.16
C ASN A 26 22.17 -6.33 -5.02
N GLY A 27 21.70 -7.58 -5.11
CA GLY A 27 22.09 -8.64 -4.16
C GLY A 27 23.54 -9.08 -4.35
N HIS A 28 24.03 -9.84 -3.40
CA HIS A 28 25.38 -10.38 -3.41
C HIS A 28 25.43 -11.80 -2.80
N LEU A 29 26.47 -12.55 -3.09
CA LEU A 29 26.75 -13.79 -2.38
C LEU A 29 27.37 -13.45 -1.02
N ASP A 30 26.82 -14.01 0.04
CA ASP A 30 27.37 -13.91 1.38
C ASP A 30 28.57 -14.87 1.57
N GLU A 31 29.14 -14.86 2.78
CA GLU A 31 30.30 -15.70 3.14
C GLU A 31 30.02 -17.23 3.07
N PHE A 32 28.75 -17.61 3.04
CA PHE A 32 28.30 -19.01 2.90
C PHE A 32 27.92 -19.39 1.46
N GLY A 33 28.08 -18.45 0.51
CA GLY A 33 27.69 -18.64 -0.88
C GLY A 33 26.18 -18.53 -1.13
N ILE A 34 25.42 -17.96 -0.20
CA ILE A 34 23.98 -17.74 -0.33
C ILE A 34 23.75 -16.35 -0.92
N TYR A 35 22.91 -16.29 -1.97
CA TYR A 35 22.54 -15.02 -2.58
C TYR A 35 21.60 -14.23 -1.66
N THR A 36 22.06 -13.08 -1.22
CA THR A 36 21.36 -12.19 -0.29
C THR A 36 20.95 -10.90 -1.00
N PRO A 37 19.63 -10.60 -1.08
CA PRO A 37 19.15 -9.36 -1.67
C PRO A 37 19.63 -8.10 -0.92
N SER A 38 19.68 -6.96 -1.61
CA SER A 38 20.07 -5.70 -1.00
C SER A 38 19.07 -5.25 0.08
N LEU A 39 19.51 -5.22 1.33
CA LEU A 39 18.70 -4.79 2.46
C LEU A 39 18.28 -3.32 2.38
N GLN A 40 19.08 -2.46 1.77
CA GLN A 40 18.76 -1.03 1.68
C GLN A 40 17.46 -0.78 0.88
N ALA A 41 17.29 -1.45 -0.25
CA ALA A 41 16.07 -1.36 -1.04
C ALA A 41 14.87 -1.96 -0.29
N LEU A 42 15.03 -3.13 0.33
CA LEU A 42 13.97 -3.76 1.13
C LEU A 42 13.55 -2.92 2.33
N GLN A 43 14.48 -2.24 3.00
CA GLN A 43 14.17 -1.33 4.10
C GLN A 43 13.32 -0.14 3.64
N ALA A 44 13.54 0.37 2.44
CA ALA A 44 12.74 1.46 1.89
C ALA A 44 11.27 1.03 1.73
N VAL A 45 11.01 -0.08 1.04
CA VAL A 45 9.63 -0.57 0.85
C VAL A 45 9.00 -1.01 2.19
N ARG A 46 9.76 -1.66 3.06
CA ARG A 46 9.30 -2.06 4.39
C ARG A 46 8.84 -0.88 5.24
N SER A 47 9.47 0.29 5.06
CA SER A 47 9.12 1.51 5.79
C SER A 47 7.85 2.19 5.31
N THR A 48 7.43 1.94 4.06
CA THR A 48 6.29 2.61 3.40
C THR A 48 5.11 1.68 3.13
N LEU A 49 5.34 0.38 3.02
CA LEU A 49 4.31 -0.61 2.69
C LEU A 49 3.07 -0.56 3.60
N PRO A 50 3.20 -0.38 4.94
CA PRO A 50 2.04 -0.27 5.81
C PRO A 50 1.10 0.88 5.43
N GLU A 51 1.63 2.02 4.98
CA GLU A 51 0.84 3.17 4.54
C GLU A 51 0.14 2.89 3.20
N TYR A 52 0.81 2.22 2.27
CA TYR A 52 0.22 1.82 1.00
C TYR A 52 -0.92 0.82 1.19
N TYR A 53 -0.76 -0.11 2.14
CA TYR A 53 -1.80 -1.08 2.48
C TYR A 53 -3.03 -0.39 3.12
N ASP A 54 -2.82 0.48 4.11
CA ASP A 54 -3.89 1.27 4.73
C ASP A 54 -4.64 2.12 3.68
N GLU A 55 -3.92 2.76 2.77
CA GLU A 55 -4.52 3.52 1.67
C GLU A 55 -5.39 2.63 0.77
N ALA A 56 -4.92 1.43 0.41
CA ALA A 56 -5.68 0.49 -0.42
C ALA A 56 -6.99 0.08 0.25
N LEU A 57 -6.98 -0.19 1.56
CA LEU A 57 -8.18 -0.49 2.33
C LEU A 57 -9.15 0.69 2.37
N ARG A 58 -8.67 1.90 2.61
CA ARG A 58 -9.50 3.12 2.61
C ARG A 58 -10.13 3.40 1.24
N VAL A 59 -9.37 3.22 0.17
CA VAL A 59 -9.91 3.35 -1.19
C VAL A 59 -10.99 2.32 -1.43
N THR A 60 -10.80 1.06 -1.00
CA THR A 60 -11.82 0.01 -1.11
C THR A 60 -13.09 0.39 -0.36
N GLN A 61 -13.01 0.88 0.87
CA GLN A 61 -14.16 1.37 1.63
C GLN A 61 -14.87 2.52 0.91
N HIS A 62 -14.13 3.51 0.41
CA HIS A 62 -14.70 4.64 -0.29
C HIS A 62 -15.43 4.24 -1.59
N LEU A 63 -14.90 3.27 -2.32
CA LEU A 63 -15.53 2.77 -3.55
C LEU A 63 -16.76 1.92 -3.28
N ALA A 64 -16.76 1.13 -2.20
CA ALA A 64 -17.90 0.36 -1.76
C ALA A 64 -19.00 1.25 -1.13
N ALA A 65 -18.62 2.40 -0.56
CA ALA A 65 -19.50 3.40 0.04
C ALA A 65 -20.52 2.79 1.02
N GLY A 66 -21.74 3.30 1.06
CA GLY A 66 -22.82 2.78 1.92
C GLY A 66 -23.24 1.33 1.60
N SER A 67 -22.93 0.83 0.40
CA SER A 67 -23.27 -0.54 0.03
C SER A 67 -22.54 -1.60 0.88
N ILE A 68 -21.40 -1.26 1.46
CA ILE A 68 -20.64 -2.18 2.32
C ILE A 68 -21.34 -2.43 3.67
N VAL A 69 -22.15 -1.46 4.13
CA VAL A 69 -22.88 -1.55 5.41
C VAL A 69 -24.16 -2.37 5.27
N GLY A 70 -24.83 -2.24 4.13
CA GLY A 70 -26.13 -2.87 3.85
C GLY A 70 -26.03 -4.14 3.01
N VAL A 71 -24.94 -4.90 3.09
CA VAL A 71 -24.79 -6.14 2.32
C VAL A 71 -25.74 -7.22 2.86
N PRO A 72 -26.62 -7.79 2.01
CA PRO A 72 -27.48 -8.88 2.44
C PRO A 72 -26.67 -10.16 2.68
N SER A 73 -27.20 -11.04 3.53
CA SER A 73 -26.71 -12.40 3.66
C SER A 73 -26.88 -13.14 2.33
N PHE A 74 -25.91 -14.01 2.01
CA PHE A 74 -26.00 -14.80 0.79
C PHE A 74 -27.20 -15.77 0.79
N ALA A 75 -27.60 -16.23 1.99
CA ALA A 75 -28.77 -17.10 2.16
C ALA A 75 -30.10 -16.44 1.78
N GLU A 76 -30.19 -15.11 1.83
CA GLU A 76 -31.41 -14.39 1.44
C GLU A 76 -31.73 -14.48 -0.06
N PHE A 77 -30.76 -14.85 -0.89
CA PHE A 77 -30.98 -15.11 -2.31
C PHE A 77 -31.69 -16.42 -2.61
N ASP A 78 -31.84 -17.29 -1.62
CA ASP A 78 -32.57 -18.56 -1.73
C ASP A 78 -33.87 -18.54 -0.92
N GLY A 79 -34.24 -17.37 -0.31
CA GLY A 79 -35.45 -17.14 0.47
C GLY A 79 -36.46 -16.21 -0.21
N ASP A 80 -37.44 -15.76 0.56
CA ASP A 80 -38.56 -14.92 0.09
C ASP A 80 -38.12 -13.56 -0.51
N ASN A 81 -36.94 -13.07 -0.09
CA ASN A 81 -36.40 -11.80 -0.57
C ASN A 81 -35.61 -11.92 -1.89
N ALA A 82 -35.45 -13.11 -2.45
CA ALA A 82 -34.61 -13.36 -3.63
C ALA A 82 -34.98 -12.47 -4.83
N THR A 83 -36.26 -12.31 -5.11
CA THR A 83 -36.71 -11.49 -6.24
C THR A 83 -36.37 -10.03 -6.09
N ILE A 84 -36.65 -9.44 -4.91
CA ILE A 84 -36.39 -8.02 -4.66
C ILE A 84 -34.87 -7.75 -4.60
N LEU A 85 -34.06 -8.65 -4.04
CA LEU A 85 -32.62 -8.53 -4.01
C LEU A 85 -32.02 -8.59 -5.41
N ASN A 86 -32.47 -9.50 -6.25
CA ASN A 86 -32.02 -9.57 -7.64
C ASN A 86 -32.39 -8.32 -8.43
N GLN A 87 -33.58 -7.75 -8.24
CA GLN A 87 -33.98 -6.49 -8.88
C GLN A 87 -33.14 -5.29 -8.39
N ALA A 88 -32.96 -5.17 -7.07
CA ALA A 88 -32.31 -4.02 -6.46
C ALA A 88 -30.80 -3.99 -6.64
N LEU A 89 -30.14 -5.15 -6.70
CA LEU A 89 -28.68 -5.25 -6.68
C LEU A 89 -28.06 -5.59 -8.03
N THR A 90 -28.84 -6.03 -9.03
CA THR A 90 -28.32 -6.25 -10.39
C THR A 90 -28.00 -4.92 -11.07
N THR A 91 -26.88 -4.87 -11.77
CA THR A 91 -26.44 -3.75 -12.61
C THR A 91 -26.09 -4.24 -13.99
N ASP A 92 -25.82 -3.32 -14.93
CA ASP A 92 -25.36 -3.64 -16.29
C ASP A 92 -24.06 -4.44 -16.30
N ARG A 93 -23.28 -4.39 -15.21
CA ARG A 93 -21.92 -4.98 -15.11
C ARG A 93 -21.84 -6.22 -14.23
N ALA A 94 -22.83 -6.45 -13.37
CA ALA A 94 -22.77 -7.53 -12.40
C ALA A 94 -24.14 -8.00 -11.97
N THR A 95 -24.31 -9.31 -11.80
CA THR A 95 -25.49 -9.90 -11.16
C THR A 95 -25.52 -9.51 -9.67
N ALA A 96 -26.72 -9.53 -9.08
CA ALA A 96 -26.89 -9.29 -7.64
C ALA A 96 -25.99 -10.19 -6.77
N LYS A 97 -25.90 -11.49 -7.09
CA LYS A 97 -25.05 -12.44 -6.36
C LYS A 97 -23.56 -12.09 -6.49
N THR A 98 -23.08 -11.71 -7.68
CA THR A 98 -21.69 -11.29 -7.89
C THR A 98 -21.37 -10.02 -7.12
N ARG A 99 -22.26 -9.02 -7.19
CA ARG A 99 -22.09 -7.77 -6.46
C ARG A 99 -22.07 -7.96 -4.95
N THR A 100 -22.97 -8.81 -4.41
CA THR A 100 -22.98 -9.16 -2.99
C THR A 100 -21.70 -9.83 -2.56
N ARG A 101 -21.14 -10.76 -3.37
CA ARG A 101 -19.83 -11.38 -3.08
C ARG A 101 -18.71 -10.36 -2.99
N LEU A 102 -18.64 -9.42 -3.94
CA LEU A 102 -17.62 -8.36 -3.94
C LEU A 102 -17.74 -7.44 -2.72
N LEU A 103 -18.97 -7.08 -2.33
CA LEU A 103 -19.21 -6.24 -1.16
C LEU A 103 -18.88 -6.97 0.15
N ASN A 104 -19.21 -8.26 0.26
CA ASN A 104 -18.81 -9.08 1.40
C ASN A 104 -17.26 -9.20 1.50
N LEU A 105 -16.58 -9.43 0.38
CA LEU A 105 -15.12 -9.45 0.35
C LEU A 105 -14.54 -8.09 0.78
N ALA A 106 -15.08 -6.99 0.28
CA ALA A 106 -14.67 -5.64 0.68
C ALA A 106 -14.91 -5.43 2.19
N PHE A 107 -16.03 -5.87 2.73
CA PHE A 107 -16.32 -5.82 4.16
C PHE A 107 -15.32 -6.64 4.98
N ASP A 108 -15.06 -7.89 4.58
CA ASP A 108 -14.12 -8.78 5.28
C ASP A 108 -12.71 -8.19 5.32
N LEU A 109 -12.26 -7.61 4.22
CA LEU A 109 -10.93 -7.00 4.14
C LEU A 109 -10.81 -5.71 4.97
N THR A 110 -11.86 -4.90 5.03
CA THR A 110 -11.73 -3.51 5.50
C THR A 110 -12.44 -3.22 6.82
N SER A 111 -13.49 -3.98 7.17
CA SER A 111 -14.42 -3.61 8.24
C SER A 111 -14.71 -4.73 9.24
N SER A 112 -14.46 -5.99 8.88
CA SER A 112 -14.64 -7.12 9.78
C SER A 112 -13.60 -7.11 10.90
N GLY A 113 -13.88 -7.82 12.00
CA GLY A 113 -12.90 -8.01 13.07
C GLY A 113 -11.62 -8.69 12.60
N PHE A 114 -11.72 -9.62 11.62
CA PHE A 114 -10.56 -10.24 11.00
C PHE A 114 -9.76 -9.23 10.17
N GLY A 115 -10.43 -8.45 9.30
CA GLY A 115 -9.77 -7.45 8.45
C GLY A 115 -9.04 -6.39 9.27
N GLN A 116 -9.66 -5.90 10.35
CA GLN A 116 -9.01 -4.93 11.25
C GLN A 116 -7.80 -5.53 11.98
N ARG A 117 -7.89 -6.79 12.40
CA ARG A 117 -6.74 -7.49 12.99
C ARG A 117 -5.61 -7.69 11.98
N GLN A 118 -5.95 -8.04 10.73
CA GLN A 118 -4.96 -8.18 9.66
C GLN A 118 -4.28 -6.85 9.34
N LEU A 119 -5.02 -5.73 9.32
CA LEU A 119 -4.44 -4.40 9.16
C LEU A 119 -3.38 -4.12 10.24
N MET A 120 -3.70 -4.39 11.49
CA MET A 120 -2.75 -4.21 12.60
C MET A 120 -1.53 -5.13 12.47
N TYR A 121 -1.74 -6.37 12.01
CA TYR A 121 -0.65 -7.29 11.74
C TYR A 121 0.27 -6.74 10.65
N GLU A 122 -0.26 -6.33 9.49
CA GLU A 122 0.53 -5.78 8.39
C GLU A 122 1.31 -4.52 8.79
N TYR A 123 0.72 -3.72 9.68
CA TYR A 123 1.34 -2.49 10.14
C TYR A 123 2.57 -2.74 11.03
N TYR A 124 2.55 -3.78 11.87
CA TYR A 124 3.54 -3.97 12.93
C TYR A 124 4.38 -5.24 12.83
N HIS A 125 4.00 -6.25 12.03
CA HIS A 125 4.76 -7.52 11.97
C HIS A 125 6.20 -7.34 11.50
N GLY A 126 6.47 -6.34 10.65
CA GLY A 126 7.81 -5.97 10.20
C GLY A 126 8.64 -5.24 11.24
N GLY A 127 8.08 -4.88 12.38
CA GLY A 127 8.63 -4.02 13.42
C GLY A 127 7.96 -2.64 13.43
N ASP A 128 8.31 -1.81 14.40
CA ASP A 128 7.81 -0.46 14.52
C ASP A 128 8.19 0.40 13.30
N PRO A 129 7.24 0.92 12.51
CA PRO A 129 7.51 1.70 11.31
C PRO A 129 8.38 2.94 11.58
N MET A 130 8.20 3.61 12.71
CA MET A 130 8.98 4.78 13.08
C MET A 130 10.46 4.43 13.28
N ARG A 131 10.73 3.32 13.97
CA ARG A 131 12.09 2.81 14.18
C ARG A 131 12.72 2.39 12.86
N ILE A 132 11.97 1.72 11.98
CA ILE A 132 12.47 1.29 10.67
C ILE A 132 12.87 2.52 9.83
N ARG A 133 12.07 3.59 9.81
CA ARG A 133 12.38 4.84 9.10
C ARG A 133 13.62 5.52 9.67
N ALA A 134 13.73 5.61 10.99
CA ALA A 134 14.91 6.18 11.64
C ALA A 134 16.18 5.39 11.28
N GLN A 135 16.14 4.06 11.30
CA GLN A 135 17.25 3.21 10.89
C GLN A 135 17.58 3.36 9.39
N HIS A 136 16.57 3.53 8.55
CA HIS A 136 16.79 3.77 7.12
C HIS A 136 17.51 5.08 6.87
N TYR A 137 17.11 6.16 7.54
CA TYR A 137 17.79 7.46 7.48
C TYR A 137 19.25 7.37 7.97
N GLN A 138 19.50 6.70 9.10
CA GLN A 138 20.85 6.53 9.65
C GLN A 138 21.82 5.80 8.70
N ARG A 139 21.30 4.98 7.79
CA ARG A 139 22.08 4.23 6.80
C ARG A 139 22.11 4.89 5.42
N ALA A 140 21.40 5.99 5.24
CA ALA A 140 21.34 6.70 3.96
C ALA A 140 22.69 7.36 3.67
N ASP A 141 23.18 7.20 2.44
CA ASP A 141 24.33 7.96 1.97
C ASP A 141 23.87 9.37 1.55
N LEU A 142 24.19 10.36 2.38
CA LEU A 142 23.86 11.77 2.17
C LEU A 142 25.05 12.57 1.64
N GLN A 143 26.20 11.93 1.40
CA GLN A 143 27.45 12.62 1.08
C GLN A 143 27.33 13.50 -0.18
N ALA A 144 26.75 13.00 -1.24
CA ALA A 144 26.59 13.75 -2.49
C ALA A 144 25.70 15.00 -2.34
N GLY A 145 24.61 14.86 -1.56
CA GLY A 145 23.73 15.98 -1.24
C GLY A 145 24.42 17.07 -0.41
N ASN A 146 25.14 16.68 0.63
CA ASN A 146 25.90 17.58 1.48
C ASN A 146 26.98 18.32 0.69
N GLN A 147 27.74 17.61 -0.15
CA GLN A 147 28.74 18.24 -1.02
C GLN A 147 28.13 19.25 -2.00
N MET A 148 26.93 18.98 -2.53
CA MET A 148 26.24 19.93 -3.41
C MET A 148 25.87 21.21 -2.64
N ILE A 149 25.33 21.09 -1.44
CA ILE A 149 24.99 22.23 -0.57
C ILE A 149 26.24 23.05 -0.24
N ASP A 150 27.32 22.41 0.16
CA ASP A 150 28.59 23.06 0.49
C ASP A 150 29.13 23.89 -0.69
N ARG A 151 29.04 23.35 -1.92
CA ARG A 151 29.44 24.08 -3.13
C ARG A 151 28.59 25.32 -3.38
N LEU A 152 27.25 25.21 -3.21
CA LEU A 152 26.35 26.35 -3.39
C LEU A 152 26.62 27.46 -2.38
N LEU A 153 26.75 27.11 -1.10
CA LEU A 153 27.02 28.07 -0.03
C LEU A 153 28.43 28.73 -0.17
N SER A 154 29.41 27.99 -0.70
CA SER A 154 30.74 28.55 -0.94
C SER A 154 30.79 29.50 -2.14
N ALA A 155 29.96 29.27 -3.16
CA ALA A 155 29.85 30.16 -4.33
C ALA A 155 29.22 31.51 -3.98
N ASP A 156 28.24 31.57 -3.08
CA ASP A 156 27.62 32.82 -2.62
C ASP A 156 28.60 33.69 -1.84
N ASN A 157 29.51 33.09 -1.07
CA ASN A 157 30.54 33.84 -0.32
C ASN A 157 31.63 34.45 -1.23
N ALA A 158 31.83 33.91 -2.42
CA ALA A 158 32.78 34.48 -3.39
C ALA A 158 32.22 35.71 -4.11
N ASN A 159 30.90 35.84 -4.27
CA ASN A 159 30.26 36.95 -4.95
C ASN A 159 29.92 38.14 -4.02
N THR A 160 30.13 38.03 -2.71
CA THR A 160 29.87 39.11 -1.73
C THR A 160 31.09 39.98 -1.43
N HIS A 161 32.22 39.76 -2.09
CA HIS A 161 33.47 40.48 -1.92
C HIS A 161 33.91 41.30 -3.16
N GLU A 162 33.01 41.52 -4.11
CA GLU A 162 33.15 42.52 -5.17
C GLU A 162 32.20 43.72 -4.88
#